data_11a0bf4f19408c447c407e18d23bc41b
#
_entry.id   11a0bf4f19408c447c407e18d23bc41b
#
_cell.length_a   1.000
_cell.length_b   1.000
_cell.length_c   1.000
_cell.angle_alpha   90.00
_cell.angle_beta   90.00
_cell.angle_gamma   90.00
#
_symmetry.space_group_name_H-M   'P 1'
#
loop_
_entity.id
_entity.type
_entity.pdbx_description
1 polymer ?
#
loop_
_entity_poly.entity_id
_entity_poly.type
_entity_poly.pdbx_seq_one_letter_code
_entity_poly.pdbx_strand_id
1 'polypeptide(L)'
;LNEPSQQPQISESSQAQQGRVTRMLLQWLMRSARVAAVETLSPHFQLIELQGEALRGVAWTAGQKIQVAMGAGLSARTYTPMSWDAGKGRTRLLAFSHGDGPGSRWASGLRDGDTCQFFGPRRSLELAGLVAPVVLFGDETSFGLAASLRQTLRASDTLHMFEATDVAESRQVLDAVSLGEARLIARSADDAHLATVEAELLRLAANGAQFVLIGKASSIQRISRALKAASVASSRIKAKAYWAPGKSGLD
;
A
#
# COMPACT_ATOMS: atom_id res chain seq x y z
N LEU A 1 20.80 57.42 -11.61
CA LEU A 1 21.80 56.37 -11.46
C LEU A 1 21.19 55.26 -10.64
N ASN A 2 20.61 54.26 -11.33
CA ASN A 2 20.07 53.05 -10.72
C ASN A 2 21.02 51.90 -11.01
N GLU A 3 21.62 51.32 -9.98
CA GLU A 3 22.36 50.06 -10.11
C GLU A 3 21.37 48.87 -10.13
N PRO A 4 21.52 47.90 -11.02
CA PRO A 4 20.73 46.69 -11.00
C PRO A 4 21.29 45.71 -9.97
N SER A 5 20.43 45.29 -9.03
CA SER A 5 20.68 44.26 -8.04
C SER A 5 20.96 42.89 -8.73
N GLN A 6 22.16 42.38 -8.59
CA GLN A 6 22.52 41.02 -9.04
C GLN A 6 21.93 40.02 -8.06
N GLN A 7 20.98 39.22 -8.54
CA GLN A 7 20.56 37.98 -7.88
C GLN A 7 21.66 36.92 -8.03
N PRO A 8 22.00 36.15 -6.97
CA PRO A 8 23.01 35.11 -7.08
C PRO A 8 22.46 33.94 -7.91
N GLN A 9 23.02 33.71 -9.05
CA GLN A 9 22.83 32.49 -9.85
C GLN A 9 23.44 31.31 -9.06
N ILE A 10 22.59 30.49 -8.47
CA ILE A 10 22.99 29.18 -7.91
C ILE A 10 23.34 28.32 -9.14
N SER A 11 24.61 27.96 -9.29
CA SER A 11 25.11 27.26 -10.46
C SER A 11 24.48 25.87 -10.61
N GLU A 12 24.08 25.50 -11.83
CA GLU A 12 23.53 24.19 -12.20
C GLU A 12 24.42 23.00 -11.74
N SER A 13 25.73 23.25 -11.64
CA SER A 13 26.72 22.29 -11.11
C SER A 13 26.47 21.91 -9.63
N SER A 14 26.01 22.85 -8.79
CA SER A 14 25.71 22.60 -7.37
C SER A 14 24.46 21.75 -7.19
N GLN A 15 23.45 21.96 -8.02
CA GLN A 15 22.21 21.14 -8.00
C GLN A 15 22.47 19.71 -8.51
N ALA A 16 23.30 19.56 -9.55
CA ALA A 16 23.68 18.24 -10.06
C ALA A 16 24.54 17.46 -9.05
N GLN A 17 25.39 18.13 -8.31
CA GLN A 17 26.26 17.53 -7.29
C GLN A 17 25.47 17.12 -6.04
N GLN A 18 24.53 17.95 -5.58
CA GLN A 18 23.59 17.60 -4.50
C GLN A 18 22.71 16.40 -4.89
N GLY A 19 22.22 16.35 -6.12
CA GLY A 19 21.46 15.21 -6.64
C GLY A 19 22.25 13.90 -6.68
N ARG A 20 23.56 13.95 -6.98
CA ARG A 20 24.45 12.77 -6.96
C ARG A 20 24.73 12.28 -5.55
N VAL A 21 25.00 13.16 -4.61
CA VAL A 21 25.27 12.80 -3.21
C VAL A 21 24.01 12.22 -2.56
N THR A 22 22.84 12.83 -2.78
CA THR A 22 21.56 12.32 -2.29
C THR A 22 21.25 10.94 -2.87
N ARG A 23 21.54 10.71 -4.16
CA ARG A 23 21.37 9.41 -4.81
C ARG A 23 22.29 8.36 -4.24
N MET A 24 23.55 8.69 -3.97
CA MET A 24 24.53 7.78 -3.35
C MET A 24 24.11 7.39 -1.92
N LEU A 25 23.67 8.36 -1.12
CA LEU A 25 23.15 8.12 0.24
C LEU A 25 21.90 7.25 0.24
N LEU A 26 20.97 7.47 -0.68
CA LEU A 26 19.77 6.63 -0.81
C LEU A 26 20.12 5.21 -1.23
N GLN A 27 21.08 5.02 -2.14
CA GLN A 27 21.55 3.68 -2.53
C GLN A 27 22.22 2.93 -1.36
N TRP A 28 22.92 3.62 -0.48
CA TRP A 28 23.52 3.02 0.72
C TRP A 28 22.50 2.53 1.75
N LEU A 29 21.32 3.15 1.78
CA LEU A 29 20.21 2.76 2.67
C LEU A 29 19.33 1.66 2.07
N MET A 30 19.51 1.33 0.78
CA MET A 30 18.72 0.30 0.12
C MET A 30 19.23 -1.10 0.48
N ARG A 31 18.30 -1.95 0.78
CA ARG A 31 18.50 -3.38 0.98
C ARG A 31 18.28 -4.11 -0.33
N SER A 32 18.91 -5.26 -0.47
CA SER A 32 18.76 -6.12 -1.65
C SER A 32 18.23 -7.48 -1.25
N ALA A 33 17.24 -7.97 -1.98
CA ALA A 33 16.74 -9.32 -1.85
C ALA A 33 16.58 -9.94 -3.26
N ARG A 34 16.61 -11.26 -3.31
CA ARG A 34 16.33 -12.00 -4.54
C ARG A 34 14.83 -12.28 -4.61
N VAL A 35 14.28 -12.22 -5.80
CA VAL A 35 12.95 -12.74 -6.10
C VAL A 35 13.03 -14.26 -6.05
N ALA A 36 12.41 -14.86 -5.06
CA ALA A 36 12.41 -16.30 -4.86
C ALA A 36 11.34 -16.98 -5.70
N ALA A 37 10.19 -16.31 -5.89
CA ALA A 37 9.11 -16.75 -6.74
C ALA A 37 8.22 -15.59 -7.19
N VAL A 38 7.67 -15.71 -8.39
CA VAL A 38 6.60 -14.84 -8.91
C VAL A 38 5.46 -15.76 -9.38
N GLU A 39 4.30 -15.58 -8.77
CA GLU A 39 3.09 -16.29 -9.12
C GLU A 39 2.05 -15.30 -9.69
N THR A 40 1.60 -15.53 -10.93
CA THR A 40 0.53 -14.76 -11.55
C THR A 40 -0.81 -15.31 -11.05
N LEU A 41 -1.47 -14.57 -10.16
CA LEU A 41 -2.78 -14.96 -9.63
C LEU A 41 -3.92 -14.64 -10.60
N SER A 42 -3.72 -13.58 -11.39
CA SER A 42 -4.68 -13.09 -12.41
C SER A 42 -3.97 -12.11 -13.36
N PRO A 43 -4.62 -11.62 -14.41
CA PRO A 43 -4.02 -10.66 -15.35
C PRO A 43 -3.41 -9.41 -14.69
N HIS A 44 -4.02 -8.94 -13.59
CA HIS A 44 -3.56 -7.73 -12.91
C HIS A 44 -2.86 -7.99 -11.57
N PHE A 45 -2.78 -9.23 -11.08
CA PHE A 45 -2.22 -9.50 -9.77
C PHE A 45 -1.08 -10.51 -9.82
N GLN A 46 0.03 -10.13 -9.18
CA GLN A 46 1.18 -11.00 -8.97
C GLN A 46 1.52 -11.10 -7.50
N LEU A 47 1.73 -12.33 -7.05
CA LEU A 47 2.25 -12.64 -5.74
C LEU A 47 3.75 -12.84 -5.86
N ILE A 48 4.52 -12.01 -5.15
CA ILE A 48 5.97 -11.96 -5.24
C ILE A 48 6.56 -12.38 -3.91
N GLU A 49 7.41 -13.39 -3.91
CA GLU A 49 8.20 -13.76 -2.73
C GLU A 49 9.63 -13.24 -2.89
N LEU A 50 10.07 -12.46 -1.89
CA LEU A 50 11.46 -11.99 -1.78
C LEU A 50 12.19 -12.78 -0.70
N GLN A 51 13.46 -13.12 -0.96
CA GLN A 51 14.33 -13.81 -0.01
C GLN A 51 15.73 -13.20 -0.01
N GLY A 52 16.34 -13.10 1.18
CA GLY A 52 17.72 -12.62 1.31
C GLY A 52 18.12 -12.31 2.74
N GLU A 53 19.45 -12.21 2.96
CA GLU A 53 20.02 -11.88 4.28
C GLU A 53 19.55 -10.51 4.79
N ALA A 54 19.30 -9.56 3.90
CA ALA A 54 18.79 -8.23 4.26
C ALA A 54 17.38 -8.26 4.90
N LEU A 55 16.68 -9.38 4.82
CA LEU A 55 15.36 -9.60 5.44
C LEU A 55 15.44 -10.32 6.78
N ARG A 56 16.60 -10.96 7.09
CA ARG A 56 16.79 -11.70 8.35
C ARG A 56 16.94 -10.76 9.55
N GLY A 57 16.39 -11.20 10.67
CA GLY A 57 16.49 -10.45 11.94
C GLY A 57 15.77 -9.10 11.94
N VAL A 58 15.05 -8.78 10.86
CA VAL A 58 14.34 -7.50 10.74
C VAL A 58 13.02 -7.55 11.51
N ALA A 59 12.86 -6.66 12.46
CA ALA A 59 11.59 -6.48 13.14
C ALA A 59 10.57 -5.86 12.15
N TRP A 60 9.48 -6.57 11.93
CA TRP A 60 8.38 -6.12 11.10
C TRP A 60 7.05 -6.32 11.82
N THR A 61 6.13 -5.41 11.58
CA THR A 61 4.75 -5.49 12.07
C THR A 61 3.78 -5.24 10.92
N ALA A 62 2.59 -5.85 10.99
CA ALA A 62 1.53 -5.62 10.01
C ALA A 62 1.25 -4.12 9.83
N GLY A 63 1.05 -3.68 8.58
CA GLY A 63 0.86 -2.28 8.24
C GLY A 63 2.13 -1.49 7.94
N GLN A 64 3.32 -2.03 8.23
CA GLN A 64 4.56 -1.43 7.74
C GLN A 64 4.70 -1.60 6.23
N LYS A 65 5.39 -0.65 5.60
CA LYS A 65 5.61 -0.60 4.15
C LYS A 65 7.06 -0.77 3.79
N ILE A 66 7.33 -1.25 2.59
CA ILE A 66 8.61 -1.13 1.90
C ILE A 66 8.44 -0.28 0.64
N GLN A 67 9.51 0.38 0.23
CA GLN A 67 9.59 1.08 -1.05
C GLN A 67 10.53 0.31 -1.96
N VAL A 68 10.00 -0.20 -3.06
CA VAL A 68 10.75 -0.98 -4.06
C VAL A 68 11.21 -0.05 -5.17
N ALA A 69 12.49 -0.12 -5.52
CA ALA A 69 13.06 0.65 -6.64
C ALA A 69 12.58 0.10 -7.98
N MET A 70 12.16 1.00 -8.86
CA MET A 70 11.68 0.68 -10.20
C MET A 70 12.78 0.95 -11.24
N GLY A 71 13.74 0.01 -11.36
CA GLY A 71 14.87 0.17 -12.28
C GLY A 71 15.96 1.14 -11.80
N ALA A 72 16.77 1.65 -12.73
CA ALA A 72 17.94 2.49 -12.43
C ALA A 72 17.63 3.94 -12.01
N GLY A 73 16.36 4.34 -11.94
CA GLY A 73 15.92 5.70 -11.61
C GLY A 73 15.64 5.91 -10.12
N LEU A 74 15.26 7.15 -9.75
CA LEU A 74 14.75 7.49 -8.41
C LEU A 74 13.26 7.07 -8.20
N SER A 75 12.66 6.43 -9.19
CA SER A 75 11.27 5.99 -9.10
C SER A 75 11.17 4.79 -8.16
N ALA A 76 10.32 4.89 -7.16
CA ALA A 76 9.99 3.80 -6.26
C ALA A 76 8.49 3.61 -6.16
N ARG A 77 8.04 2.42 -5.76
CA ARG A 77 6.65 2.14 -5.42
C ARG A 77 6.56 1.52 -4.05
N THR A 78 5.54 1.92 -3.35
CA THR A 78 5.27 1.45 -2.00
C THR A 78 4.44 0.18 -2.05
N TYR A 79 4.89 -0.84 -1.31
CA TYR A 79 4.16 -2.07 -1.10
C TYR A 79 4.02 -2.34 0.40
N THR A 80 2.90 -2.93 0.78
CA THR A 80 2.69 -3.44 2.15
C THR A 80 2.97 -4.94 2.14
N PRO A 81 4.02 -5.42 2.84
CA PRO A 81 4.27 -6.84 2.96
C PRO A 81 3.07 -7.56 3.59
N MET A 82 2.66 -8.67 2.98
CA MET A 82 1.59 -9.54 3.50
C MET A 82 2.07 -10.35 4.70
N SER A 83 3.36 -10.72 4.67
CA SER A 83 4.02 -11.51 5.71
C SER A 83 5.51 -11.21 5.73
N TRP A 84 6.15 -11.48 6.88
CA TRP A 84 7.59 -11.34 7.05
C TRP A 84 8.11 -12.44 7.97
N ASP A 85 8.94 -13.33 7.43
CA ASP A 85 9.65 -14.36 8.20
C ASP A 85 11.10 -13.91 8.38
N ALA A 86 11.37 -13.25 9.51
CA ALA A 86 12.70 -12.78 9.85
C ALA A 86 13.71 -13.91 10.07
N GLY A 87 13.27 -15.09 10.48
CA GLY A 87 14.13 -16.26 10.67
C GLY A 87 14.62 -16.83 9.34
N LYS A 88 13.73 -16.96 8.37
CA LYS A 88 14.06 -17.46 7.03
C LYS A 88 14.54 -16.36 6.07
N GLY A 89 14.40 -15.10 6.45
CA GLY A 89 14.70 -13.96 5.58
C GLY A 89 13.80 -13.91 4.35
N ARG A 90 12.48 -14.01 4.55
CA ARG A 90 11.48 -14.02 3.48
C ARG A 90 10.37 -13.03 3.72
N THR A 91 9.85 -12.45 2.65
CA THR A 91 8.64 -11.61 2.68
C THR A 91 7.82 -11.82 1.42
N ARG A 92 6.50 -11.62 1.51
CA ARG A 92 5.58 -11.75 0.38
C ARG A 92 4.88 -10.41 0.13
N LEU A 93 4.78 -10.06 -1.14
CA LEU A 93 4.12 -8.85 -1.63
C LEU A 93 3.03 -9.25 -2.60
N LEU A 94 1.90 -8.55 -2.57
CA LEU A 94 0.89 -8.62 -3.62
C LEU A 94 0.99 -7.35 -4.47
N ALA A 95 1.33 -7.49 -5.73
CA ALA A 95 1.40 -6.40 -6.68
C ALA A 95 0.12 -6.35 -7.49
N PHE A 96 -0.55 -5.20 -7.51
CA PHE A 96 -1.67 -4.90 -8.37
C PHE A 96 -1.21 -3.98 -9.51
N SER A 97 -1.39 -4.43 -10.75
CA SER A 97 -1.03 -3.72 -11.96
C SER A 97 -2.24 -3.01 -12.53
N HIS A 98 -2.21 -1.68 -12.57
CA HIS A 98 -3.23 -0.87 -13.22
C HIS A 98 -2.57 0.08 -14.22
N GLY A 99 -2.90 -0.08 -15.51
CA GLY A 99 -2.29 0.70 -16.59
C GLY A 99 -0.79 0.45 -16.75
N ASP A 100 -0.10 1.36 -17.47
CA ASP A 100 1.30 1.21 -17.89
C ASP A 100 2.30 1.94 -16.98
N GLY A 101 1.97 2.08 -15.72
CA GLY A 101 2.83 2.75 -14.74
C GLY A 101 4.13 1.97 -14.46
N PRO A 102 5.16 2.64 -13.87
CA PRO A 102 6.43 1.96 -13.53
C PRO A 102 6.26 0.73 -12.65
N GLY A 103 5.30 0.76 -11.71
CA GLY A 103 5.01 -0.39 -10.85
C GLY A 103 4.44 -1.58 -11.61
N SER A 104 3.52 -1.33 -12.55
CA SER A 104 2.92 -2.37 -13.40
C SER A 104 3.99 -3.01 -14.30
N ARG A 105 4.83 -2.18 -14.96
CA ARG A 105 5.94 -2.69 -15.78
C ARG A 105 6.96 -3.49 -14.97
N TRP A 106 7.29 -3.03 -13.76
CA TRP A 106 8.17 -3.76 -12.87
C TRP A 106 7.58 -5.13 -12.51
N ALA A 107 6.34 -5.16 -12.03
CA ALA A 107 5.69 -6.39 -11.61
C ALA A 107 5.56 -7.39 -12.77
N SER A 108 5.11 -6.95 -13.95
CA SER A 108 4.94 -7.81 -15.13
C SER A 108 6.25 -8.32 -15.73
N GLY A 109 7.35 -7.57 -15.55
CA GLY A 109 8.68 -7.95 -16.04
C GLY A 109 9.48 -8.83 -15.07
N LEU A 110 9.03 -8.98 -13.82
CA LEU A 110 9.77 -9.65 -12.76
C LEU A 110 9.84 -11.16 -13.00
N ARG A 111 11.00 -11.73 -12.72
CA ARG A 111 11.27 -13.18 -12.87
C ARG A 111 11.93 -13.73 -11.62
N ASP A 112 11.79 -15.02 -11.42
CA ASP A 112 12.53 -15.75 -10.39
C ASP A 112 14.04 -15.55 -10.59
N GLY A 113 14.72 -15.20 -9.53
CA GLY A 113 16.15 -14.93 -9.55
C GLY A 113 16.52 -13.45 -9.68
N ASP A 114 15.61 -12.58 -10.08
CA ASP A 114 15.88 -11.15 -10.20
C ASP A 114 16.25 -10.54 -8.87
N THR A 115 17.00 -9.45 -8.93
CA THR A 115 17.36 -8.66 -7.74
C THR A 115 16.32 -7.57 -7.52
N CYS A 116 15.73 -7.54 -6.33
CA CYS A 116 14.84 -6.50 -5.88
C CYS A 116 15.56 -5.61 -4.87
N GLN A 117 15.70 -4.32 -5.20
CA GLN A 117 16.19 -3.32 -4.26
C GLN A 117 15.03 -2.62 -3.57
N PHE A 118 15.10 -2.49 -2.25
CA PHE A 118 14.03 -1.89 -1.48
C PHE A 118 14.55 -1.13 -0.27
N PHE A 119 13.75 -0.21 0.23
CA PHE A 119 13.96 0.52 1.47
C PHE A 119 12.85 0.19 2.47
N GLY A 120 13.21 -0.02 3.72
CA GLY A 120 12.28 -0.39 4.78
C GLY A 120 12.60 -1.74 5.45
N PRO A 121 11.67 -2.32 6.23
CA PRO A 121 10.31 -1.84 6.47
C PRO A 121 10.26 -0.54 7.26
N ARG A 122 9.22 0.26 7.01
CA ARG A 122 9.00 1.53 7.69
C ARG A 122 7.57 1.66 8.17
N ARG A 123 7.37 2.48 9.19
CA ARG A 123 6.03 2.84 9.66
C ARG A 123 5.21 3.47 8.52
N SER A 124 3.98 3.01 8.36
CA SER A 124 3.03 3.53 7.37
C SER A 124 1.71 3.86 8.04
N LEU A 125 0.94 2.86 8.42
CA LEU A 125 -0.28 3.01 9.17
C LEU A 125 -0.09 2.32 10.53
N GLU A 126 -0.38 3.06 11.61
CA GLU A 126 -0.30 2.49 12.96
C GLU A 126 -1.53 1.64 13.23
N LEU A 127 -1.35 0.34 13.26
CA LEU A 127 -2.41 -0.64 13.48
C LEU A 127 -2.35 -1.26 14.88
N ALA A 128 -1.33 -0.93 15.66
CA ALA A 128 -1.27 -1.36 17.06
C ALA A 128 -2.44 -0.78 17.86
N GLY A 129 -2.96 -1.56 18.78
CA GLY A 129 -4.08 -1.16 19.64
C GLY A 129 -5.45 -1.17 18.96
N LEU A 130 -5.59 -1.75 17.76
CA LEU A 130 -6.91 -2.03 17.20
C LEU A 130 -7.63 -3.05 18.07
N VAL A 131 -8.88 -2.74 18.43
CA VAL A 131 -9.77 -3.59 19.24
C VAL A 131 -10.97 -3.98 18.38
N ALA A 132 -11.32 -5.26 18.43
CA ALA A 132 -12.48 -5.81 17.70
C ALA A 132 -13.80 -5.14 18.13
N PRO A 133 -14.77 -5.01 17.22
CA PRO A 133 -14.69 -5.39 15.80
C PRO A 133 -13.94 -4.37 14.95
N VAL A 134 -13.12 -4.84 14.02
CA VAL A 134 -12.36 -4.03 13.08
C VAL A 134 -12.93 -4.16 11.68
N VAL A 135 -13.14 -3.05 11.01
CA VAL A 135 -13.58 -3.00 9.61
C VAL A 135 -12.46 -2.39 8.76
N LEU A 136 -11.95 -3.15 7.81
CA LEU A 136 -11.06 -2.64 6.80
C LEU A 136 -11.87 -2.36 5.53
N PHE A 137 -11.89 -1.09 5.11
CA PHE A 137 -12.40 -0.69 3.80
C PHE A 137 -11.26 -0.22 2.92
N GLY A 138 -11.23 -0.74 1.69
CA GLY A 138 -10.18 -0.40 0.73
C GLY A 138 -10.52 -0.76 -0.70
N ASP A 139 -9.48 -0.93 -1.50
CA ASP A 139 -9.56 -1.35 -2.90
C ASP A 139 -8.50 -2.43 -3.19
N GLU A 140 -8.30 -2.75 -4.46
CA GLU A 140 -7.35 -3.76 -4.94
C GLU A 140 -5.92 -3.56 -4.39
N THR A 141 -5.51 -2.30 -4.18
CA THR A 141 -4.19 -1.96 -3.63
C THR A 141 -4.04 -2.29 -2.14
N SER A 142 -5.15 -2.60 -1.48
CA SER A 142 -5.25 -2.83 -0.03
C SER A 142 -5.21 -4.32 0.36
N PHE A 143 -5.32 -5.24 -0.60
CA PHE A 143 -5.39 -6.68 -0.32
C PHE A 143 -4.16 -7.18 0.44
N GLY A 144 -2.96 -6.68 0.11
CA GLY A 144 -1.73 -7.02 0.82
C GLY A 144 -1.75 -6.62 2.30
N LEU A 145 -2.31 -5.45 2.61
CA LEU A 145 -2.49 -5.03 4.01
C LEU A 145 -3.53 -5.89 4.73
N ALA A 146 -4.66 -6.17 4.09
CA ALA A 146 -5.69 -7.03 4.69
C ALA A 146 -5.15 -8.42 5.03
N ALA A 147 -4.34 -9.00 4.13
CA ALA A 147 -3.66 -10.26 4.39
C ALA A 147 -2.67 -10.16 5.56
N SER A 148 -1.96 -9.03 5.70
CA SER A 148 -1.04 -8.81 6.82
C SER A 148 -1.75 -8.73 8.17
N LEU A 149 -2.94 -8.15 8.21
CA LEU A 149 -3.74 -8.02 9.44
C LEU A 149 -4.16 -9.36 10.02
N ARG A 150 -4.39 -10.37 9.19
CA ARG A 150 -4.72 -11.74 9.66
C ARG A 150 -3.63 -12.38 10.51
N GLN A 151 -2.42 -11.85 10.49
CA GLN A 151 -1.35 -12.33 11.38
C GLN A 151 -1.47 -11.77 12.81
N THR A 152 -2.24 -10.72 12.99
CA THR A 152 -2.39 -10.02 14.28
C THR A 152 -3.80 -10.03 14.84
N LEU A 153 -4.81 -10.16 13.97
CA LEU A 153 -6.22 -10.18 14.33
C LEU A 153 -6.86 -11.49 13.86
N ARG A 154 -7.83 -12.00 14.64
CA ARG A 154 -8.60 -13.18 14.25
C ARG A 154 -9.53 -12.84 13.08
N ALA A 155 -9.81 -13.81 12.23
CA ALA A 155 -10.77 -13.65 11.13
C ALA A 155 -12.16 -13.21 11.62
N SER A 156 -12.62 -13.74 12.76
CA SER A 156 -13.89 -13.38 13.38
C SER A 156 -13.97 -11.93 13.86
N ASP A 157 -12.84 -11.30 14.08
CA ASP A 157 -12.72 -9.97 14.66
C ASP A 157 -12.59 -8.87 13.60
N THR A 158 -12.48 -9.28 12.31
CA THR A 158 -12.27 -8.37 11.18
C THR A 158 -13.31 -8.58 10.08
N LEU A 159 -13.85 -7.50 9.58
CA LEU A 159 -14.63 -7.45 8.34
C LEU A 159 -13.82 -6.72 7.27
N HIS A 160 -13.56 -7.40 6.15
CA HIS A 160 -12.92 -6.81 4.99
C HIS A 160 -13.99 -6.43 3.95
N MET A 161 -13.95 -5.19 3.48
CA MET A 161 -14.82 -4.66 2.43
C MET A 161 -13.97 -3.96 1.39
N PHE A 162 -14.15 -4.30 0.12
CA PHE A 162 -13.35 -3.68 -0.94
C PHE A 162 -14.25 -3.20 -2.08
N GLU A 163 -13.99 -1.98 -2.54
CA GLU A 163 -14.44 -1.53 -3.85
C GLU A 163 -13.49 -2.10 -4.92
N ALA A 164 -14.02 -2.69 -5.97
CA ALA A 164 -13.24 -3.35 -7.01
C ALA A 164 -13.71 -2.98 -8.40
N THR A 165 -12.74 -2.80 -9.32
CA THR A 165 -13.01 -2.57 -10.74
C THR A 165 -13.51 -3.84 -11.41
N ASP A 166 -12.84 -4.96 -11.13
CA ASP A 166 -13.25 -6.31 -11.54
C ASP A 166 -13.50 -7.16 -10.30
N VAL A 167 -14.78 -7.42 -10.02
CA VAL A 167 -15.23 -8.20 -8.85
C VAL A 167 -14.84 -9.67 -8.99
N ALA A 168 -14.92 -10.23 -10.20
CA ALA A 168 -14.62 -11.64 -10.43
C ALA A 168 -13.11 -11.91 -10.25
N GLU A 169 -12.26 -11.09 -10.85
CA GLU A 169 -10.82 -11.16 -10.67
C GLU A 169 -10.43 -10.94 -9.19
N SER A 170 -11.00 -9.92 -8.56
CA SER A 170 -10.73 -9.62 -7.15
C SER A 170 -11.12 -10.78 -6.24
N ARG A 171 -12.24 -11.47 -6.52
CA ARG A 171 -12.66 -12.66 -5.76
C ARG A 171 -11.64 -13.78 -5.88
N GLN A 172 -11.23 -14.10 -7.11
CA GLN A 172 -10.20 -15.11 -7.37
C GLN A 172 -8.91 -14.84 -6.57
N VAL A 173 -8.45 -13.59 -6.57
CA VAL A 173 -7.22 -13.19 -5.87
C VAL A 173 -7.41 -13.26 -4.35
N LEU A 174 -8.53 -12.78 -3.82
CA LEU A 174 -8.82 -12.83 -2.39
C LEU A 174 -8.91 -14.26 -1.88
N ASP A 175 -9.49 -15.19 -2.66
CA ASP A 175 -9.52 -16.62 -2.33
C ASP A 175 -8.08 -17.18 -2.27
N ALA A 176 -7.23 -16.87 -3.24
CA ALA A 176 -5.83 -17.32 -3.29
C ALA A 176 -4.98 -16.79 -2.10
N VAL A 177 -5.31 -15.61 -1.56
CA VAL A 177 -4.62 -15.04 -0.39
C VAL A 177 -5.37 -15.26 0.93
N SER A 178 -6.34 -16.19 0.95
CA SER A 178 -7.13 -16.58 2.12
C SER A 178 -7.98 -15.44 2.72
N LEU A 179 -8.53 -14.58 1.87
CA LEU A 179 -9.45 -13.49 2.19
C LEU A 179 -10.83 -13.66 1.51
N GLY A 180 -11.20 -14.88 1.14
CA GLY A 180 -12.43 -15.19 0.38
C GLY A 180 -13.73 -14.73 1.03
N GLU A 181 -13.77 -14.57 2.35
CA GLU A 181 -14.91 -14.03 3.10
C GLU A 181 -15.09 -12.50 2.94
N ALA A 182 -14.16 -11.80 2.32
CA ALA A 182 -14.25 -10.36 2.11
C ALA A 182 -15.46 -9.97 1.25
N ARG A 183 -16.11 -8.87 1.61
CA ARG A 183 -17.19 -8.28 0.80
C ARG A 183 -16.61 -7.46 -0.33
N LEU A 184 -17.07 -7.75 -1.54
CA LEU A 184 -16.69 -6.99 -2.74
C LEU A 184 -17.88 -6.15 -3.21
N ILE A 185 -17.57 -4.92 -3.56
CA ILE A 185 -18.53 -3.94 -4.10
C ILE A 185 -17.97 -3.47 -5.46
N ALA A 186 -18.75 -3.63 -6.53
CA ALA A 186 -18.35 -3.13 -7.83
C ALA A 186 -18.21 -1.61 -7.81
N ARG A 187 -17.05 -1.10 -8.25
CA ARG A 187 -16.79 0.33 -8.34
C ARG A 187 -17.58 0.91 -9.52
N SER A 188 -18.40 1.91 -9.25
CA SER A 188 -19.06 2.70 -10.29
C SER A 188 -18.24 3.95 -10.65
N ALA A 189 -18.37 4.40 -11.91
CA ALA A 189 -17.60 5.54 -12.40
C ALA A 189 -17.93 6.86 -11.67
N ASP A 190 -19.16 7.01 -11.21
CA ASP A 190 -19.70 8.17 -10.49
C ASP A 190 -19.54 8.05 -8.95
N ASP A 191 -18.86 7.01 -8.47
CA ASP A 191 -18.73 6.70 -7.03
C ASP A 191 -20.08 6.47 -6.29
N ALA A 192 -21.18 6.16 -7.03
CA ALA A 192 -22.51 5.91 -6.43
C ALA A 192 -22.51 4.70 -5.48
N HIS A 193 -21.71 3.67 -5.75
CA HIS A 193 -21.53 2.50 -4.88
C HIS A 193 -21.12 2.86 -3.44
N LEU A 194 -20.46 4.01 -3.24
CA LEU A 194 -20.03 4.44 -1.91
C LEU A 194 -21.22 4.78 -0.98
N ALA A 195 -22.41 5.08 -1.51
CA ALA A 195 -23.58 5.30 -0.67
C ALA A 195 -23.95 4.04 0.13
N THR A 196 -23.89 2.87 -0.52
CA THR A 196 -24.13 1.58 0.14
C THR A 196 -23.03 1.27 1.17
N VAL A 197 -21.77 1.56 0.83
CA VAL A 197 -20.64 1.40 1.76
C VAL A 197 -20.82 2.31 2.97
N GLU A 198 -21.15 3.59 2.79
CA GLU A 198 -21.40 4.53 3.88
C GLU A 198 -22.48 4.03 4.84
N ALA A 199 -23.62 3.60 4.32
CA ALA A 199 -24.73 3.10 5.14
C ALA A 199 -24.30 1.89 5.99
N GLU A 200 -23.57 0.95 5.41
CA GLU A 200 -23.09 -0.24 6.13
C GLU A 200 -22.04 0.14 7.20
N LEU A 201 -21.08 1.01 6.86
CA LEU A 201 -20.05 1.43 7.81
C LEU A 201 -20.65 2.22 8.98
N LEU A 202 -21.66 3.05 8.75
CA LEU A 202 -22.38 3.76 9.80
C LEU A 202 -23.12 2.81 10.73
N ARG A 203 -23.75 1.77 10.18
CA ARG A 203 -24.38 0.70 10.98
C ARG A 203 -23.35 -0.03 11.86
N LEU A 204 -22.18 -0.35 11.30
CA LEU A 204 -21.09 -0.99 12.05
C LEU A 204 -20.49 -0.03 13.10
N ALA A 205 -20.43 1.27 12.81
CA ALA A 205 -19.98 2.28 13.76
C ALA A 205 -20.85 2.37 15.01
N ALA A 206 -22.17 2.24 14.86
CA ALA A 206 -23.12 2.16 15.98
C ALA A 206 -22.87 0.96 16.89
N ASN A 207 -22.33 -0.14 16.32
CA ASN A 207 -21.94 -1.35 17.06
C ASN A 207 -20.48 -1.32 17.58
N GLY A 208 -19.85 -0.15 17.65
CA GLY A 208 -18.53 0.01 18.26
C GLY A 208 -17.34 -0.30 17.37
N ALA A 209 -17.51 -0.57 16.06
CA ALA A 209 -16.44 -0.94 15.17
C ALA A 209 -15.34 0.13 15.05
N GLN A 210 -14.09 -0.30 14.92
CA GLN A 210 -12.95 0.51 14.52
C GLN A 210 -12.71 0.38 13.00
N PHE A 211 -12.20 1.43 12.38
CA PHE A 211 -12.09 1.52 10.93
C PHE A 211 -10.66 1.71 10.47
N VAL A 212 -10.28 0.90 9.48
CA VAL A 212 -9.03 1.03 8.71
C VAL A 212 -9.44 1.34 7.26
N LEU A 213 -9.19 2.57 6.82
CA LEU A 213 -9.62 3.10 5.52
C LEU A 213 -8.40 3.30 4.62
N ILE A 214 -8.31 2.57 3.50
CA ILE A 214 -7.12 2.52 2.66
C ILE A 214 -7.50 2.45 1.18
N GLY A 215 -6.61 2.93 0.29
CA GLY A 215 -6.79 2.84 -1.16
C GLY A 215 -7.04 4.20 -1.81
N LYS A 216 -8.11 4.33 -2.59
CA LYS A 216 -8.45 5.54 -3.36
C LYS A 216 -8.74 6.74 -2.45
N ALA A 217 -8.01 7.84 -2.65
CA ALA A 217 -8.10 9.02 -1.79
C ALA A 217 -9.52 9.60 -1.67
N SER A 218 -10.27 9.70 -2.79
CA SER A 218 -11.63 10.24 -2.79
C SER A 218 -12.59 9.37 -1.99
N SER A 219 -12.52 8.04 -2.12
CA SER A 219 -13.35 7.09 -1.38
C SER A 219 -13.08 7.19 0.11
N ILE A 220 -11.79 7.20 0.53
CA ILE A 220 -11.39 7.35 1.93
C ILE A 220 -11.87 8.66 2.51
N GLN A 221 -11.71 9.78 1.79
CA GLN A 221 -12.15 11.09 2.26
C GLN A 221 -13.66 11.16 2.44
N ARG A 222 -14.43 10.58 1.52
CA ARG A 222 -15.89 10.52 1.59
C ARG A 222 -16.34 9.71 2.80
N ILE A 223 -15.83 8.49 2.96
CA ILE A 223 -16.16 7.62 4.10
C ILE A 223 -15.71 8.25 5.44
N SER A 224 -14.50 8.81 5.51
CA SER A 224 -14.03 9.46 6.74
C SER A 224 -14.92 10.64 7.14
N ARG A 225 -15.41 11.42 6.19
CA ARG A 225 -16.35 12.53 6.47
C ARG A 225 -17.67 12.00 7.00
N ALA A 226 -18.24 10.96 6.38
CA ALA A 226 -19.49 10.36 6.83
C ALA A 226 -19.39 9.83 8.27
N LEU A 227 -18.33 9.09 8.59
CA LEU A 227 -18.09 8.57 9.94
C LEU A 227 -17.93 9.71 10.97
N LYS A 228 -17.18 10.76 10.63
CA LYS A 228 -17.01 11.93 11.52
C LYS A 228 -18.32 12.70 11.72
N ALA A 229 -19.12 12.88 10.66
CA ALA A 229 -20.43 13.50 10.75
C ALA A 229 -21.39 12.70 11.66
N ALA A 230 -21.24 11.37 11.71
CA ALA A 230 -21.94 10.50 12.64
C ALA A 230 -21.28 10.41 14.03
N SER A 231 -20.40 11.38 14.38
CA SER A 231 -19.73 11.46 15.67
C SER A 231 -18.85 10.28 16.05
N VAL A 232 -18.34 9.53 15.07
CA VAL A 232 -17.34 8.47 15.30
C VAL A 232 -16.03 9.12 15.73
N ALA A 233 -15.53 8.76 16.91
CA ALA A 233 -14.29 9.31 17.45
C ALA A 233 -13.09 9.07 16.49
N SER A 234 -12.25 10.10 16.30
CA SER A 234 -11.09 10.00 15.38
C SER A 234 -10.10 8.90 15.78
N SER A 235 -10.02 8.54 17.05
CA SER A 235 -9.22 7.42 17.57
C SER A 235 -9.66 6.06 17.01
N ARG A 236 -10.94 5.92 16.60
CA ARG A 236 -11.51 4.72 15.98
C ARG A 236 -11.28 4.66 14.47
N ILE A 237 -10.71 5.71 13.86
CA ILE A 237 -10.53 5.80 12.40
C ILE A 237 -9.04 5.90 12.10
N LYS A 238 -8.50 4.87 11.45
CA LYS A 238 -7.16 4.86 10.87
C LYS A 238 -7.31 5.00 9.36
N ALA A 239 -6.76 6.04 8.75
CA ALA A 239 -6.95 6.29 7.32
C ALA A 239 -5.63 6.64 6.63
N LYS A 240 -5.41 6.06 5.44
CA LYS A 240 -4.28 6.40 4.59
C LYS A 240 -4.63 6.18 3.11
N ALA A 241 -4.54 7.26 2.32
CA ALA A 241 -4.65 7.14 0.88
C ALA A 241 -3.39 6.48 0.29
N TYR A 242 -3.57 5.53 -0.62
CA TYR A 242 -2.50 4.88 -1.36
C TYR A 242 -2.34 5.48 -2.75
N TRP A 243 -3.43 5.95 -3.34
CA TRP A 243 -3.43 6.55 -4.66
C TRP A 243 -4.56 7.57 -4.86
N ALA A 244 -4.38 8.42 -5.85
CA ALA A 244 -5.41 9.32 -6.36
C ALA A 244 -5.26 9.44 -7.88
N PRO A 245 -6.36 9.61 -8.63
CA PRO A 245 -6.30 9.85 -10.08
C PRO A 245 -5.39 11.04 -10.40
N GLY A 246 -4.50 10.87 -11.40
CA GLY A 246 -3.60 11.92 -11.85
C GLY A 246 -2.43 12.26 -10.91
N LYS A 247 -2.23 11.52 -9.81
CA LYS A 247 -1.09 11.70 -8.89
C LYS A 247 -0.10 10.53 -9.01
N SER A 248 1.17 10.85 -9.02
CA SER A 248 2.25 9.86 -9.00
C SER A 248 2.83 9.77 -7.58
N GLY A 249 2.47 8.70 -6.86
CA GLY A 249 2.92 8.47 -5.48
C GLY A 249 2.19 9.36 -4.46
N LEU A 250 1.57 8.74 -3.49
CA LEU A 250 1.07 9.38 -2.28
C LEU A 250 1.85 8.76 -1.12
N ASP A 251 2.96 9.39 -0.75
CA ASP A 251 3.76 9.01 0.42
C ASP A 251 3.59 9.97 1.59
#